data_0748e25167b870a63c8ec28333fac41f
#
_entry.id   0748e25167b870a63c8ec28333fac41f
#
_cell.length_a   1.000
_cell.length_b   1.000
_cell.length_c   1.000
_cell.angle_alpha   90.00
_cell.angle_beta   90.00
_cell.angle_gamma   90.00
#
_symmetry.space_group_name_H-M   'P 1'
#
loop_
_entity.id
_entity.type
_entity.pdbx_description
1 polymer ?
#
loop_
_entity_poly.entity_id
_entity_poly.type
_entity_poly.pdbx_seq_one_letter_code
_entity_poly.pdbx_strand_id
1 'polypeptide(L)'
;MSDMFNGSSSLKELNLNNFNTNNVTNMECMFYECTSLKELNLCNFNTNNVTNMRNMFSGCSSLKEINLSSFNTNNVTDMNKMFSGCSDEIKMMVKSQVKNIKQEAFEDYDDDLNN
;
A
#
# COMPACT_ATOMS: atom_id res chain seq x y z
N MET A 1 7.71 7.49 -8.00
CA MET A 1 6.29 7.44 -7.61
C MET A 1 6.02 7.67 -6.13
N SER A 2 7.06 7.85 -5.35
CA SER A 2 6.83 8.12 -3.93
C SER A 2 5.94 9.35 -3.76
N ASP A 3 5.06 9.29 -2.76
CA ASP A 3 4.17 10.37 -2.38
C ASP A 3 3.17 10.84 -3.45
N MET A 4 3.01 10.12 -4.53
CA MET A 4 2.22 10.59 -5.68
C MET A 4 0.79 11.00 -5.30
N PHE A 5 0.14 10.22 -4.44
CA PHE A 5 -1.21 10.53 -3.96
C PHE A 5 -1.26 10.75 -2.46
N ASN A 6 -0.11 11.04 -1.86
CA ASN A 6 -0.01 11.23 -0.41
C ASN A 6 -0.97 12.32 0.06
N GLY A 7 -1.82 11.97 1.02
CA GLY A 7 -2.73 12.92 1.63
C GLY A 7 -3.94 13.28 0.76
N SER A 8 -4.19 12.54 -0.32
CA SER A 8 -5.34 12.81 -1.20
C SER A 8 -6.63 12.33 -0.53
N SER A 9 -7.01 13.00 0.56
CA SER A 9 -8.09 12.55 1.43
C SER A 9 -9.48 12.65 0.84
N SER A 10 -9.65 13.42 -0.24
CA SER A 10 -10.94 13.55 -0.94
C SER A 10 -11.08 12.58 -2.10
N LEU A 11 -10.03 11.86 -2.44
CA LEU A 11 -10.02 10.95 -3.58
C LEU A 11 -10.84 9.70 -3.24
N LYS A 12 -11.88 9.44 -4.02
CA LYS A 12 -12.78 8.30 -3.80
C LYS A 12 -12.53 7.16 -4.76
N GLU A 13 -12.10 7.49 -5.97
CA GLU A 13 -11.83 6.53 -7.03
C GLU A 13 -10.54 6.91 -7.74
N LEU A 14 -9.84 5.91 -8.25
CA LEU A 14 -8.59 6.15 -8.93
C LEU A 14 -8.39 5.09 -10.02
N ASN A 15 -8.24 5.56 -11.25
CA ASN A 15 -7.96 4.68 -12.38
C ASN A 15 -6.48 4.75 -12.73
N LEU A 16 -5.78 3.66 -12.51
CA LEU A 16 -4.35 3.56 -12.74
C LEU A 16 -3.99 2.65 -13.91
N ASN A 17 -4.96 2.34 -14.77
CA ASN A 17 -4.77 1.37 -15.85
C ASN A 17 -3.68 1.75 -16.84
N ASN A 18 -3.42 3.04 -17.01
CA ASN A 18 -2.43 3.51 -17.97
C ASN A 18 -1.05 3.80 -17.35
N PHE A 19 -0.90 3.50 -16.07
CA PHE A 19 0.38 3.73 -15.41
C PHE A 19 1.38 2.64 -15.79
N ASN A 20 2.56 3.07 -16.20
CA ASN A 20 3.68 2.16 -16.44
C ASN A 20 4.62 2.23 -15.25
N THR A 21 4.67 1.16 -14.48
CA THR A 21 5.50 1.10 -13.28
C THR A 21 6.74 0.22 -13.44
N ASN A 22 7.07 -0.18 -14.67
CA ASN A 22 8.13 -1.15 -14.92
C ASN A 22 9.50 -0.76 -14.35
N ASN A 23 9.79 0.52 -14.29
CA ASN A 23 11.09 0.98 -13.81
C ASN A 23 11.03 1.65 -12.42
N VAL A 24 9.89 1.55 -11.75
CA VAL A 24 9.72 2.20 -10.45
C VAL A 24 10.44 1.40 -9.37
N THR A 25 11.24 2.10 -8.58
CA THR A 25 11.98 1.49 -7.45
C THR A 25 11.47 1.95 -6.10
N ASN A 26 10.77 3.08 -6.03
CA ASN A 26 10.30 3.66 -4.77
C ASN A 26 8.82 3.98 -4.86
N MET A 27 8.03 3.33 -4.00
CA MET A 27 6.59 3.57 -3.89
C MET A 27 6.20 4.00 -2.46
N GLU A 28 7.16 4.58 -1.73
CA GLU A 28 6.92 5.04 -0.36
C GLU A 28 5.78 6.05 -0.33
N CYS A 29 4.84 5.84 0.60
CA CYS A 29 3.71 6.76 0.84
C CYS A 29 2.86 7.06 -0.39
N MET A 30 2.87 6.22 -1.40
CA MET A 30 2.16 6.53 -2.65
C MET A 30 0.68 6.81 -2.43
N PHE A 31 0.04 6.07 -1.53
CA PHE A 31 -1.38 6.26 -1.20
C PHE A 31 -1.59 6.59 0.29
N TYR A 32 -0.57 7.15 0.92
CA TYR A 32 -0.60 7.47 2.33
C TYR A 32 -1.77 8.41 2.65
N GLU A 33 -2.58 8.03 3.64
CA GLU A 33 -3.73 8.84 4.11
C GLU A 33 -4.76 9.15 3.02
N CYS A 34 -4.94 8.23 2.07
CA CYS A 34 -6.06 8.31 1.14
C CYS A 34 -7.31 7.80 1.85
N THR A 35 -7.85 8.62 2.75
CA THR A 35 -8.87 8.21 3.71
C THR A 35 -10.24 7.96 3.13
N SER A 36 -10.53 8.46 1.92
CA SER A 36 -11.82 8.28 1.27
C SER A 36 -11.84 7.20 0.19
N LEU A 37 -10.68 6.63 -0.11
CA LEU A 37 -10.55 5.63 -1.18
C LEU A 37 -11.13 4.31 -0.73
N LYS A 38 -12.09 3.77 -1.49
CA LYS A 38 -12.80 2.53 -1.13
C LYS A 38 -12.31 1.31 -1.87
N GLU A 39 -11.83 1.50 -3.08
CA GLU A 39 -11.34 0.41 -3.92
C GLU A 39 -10.02 0.80 -4.55
N LEU A 40 -9.13 -0.16 -4.68
CA LEU A 40 -7.85 0.09 -5.32
C LEU A 40 -7.42 -1.15 -6.10
N ASN A 41 -7.37 -1.02 -7.41
CA ASN A 41 -6.96 -2.10 -8.29
C ASN A 41 -5.58 -1.80 -8.86
N LEU A 42 -4.60 -2.54 -8.38
CA LEU A 42 -3.21 -2.40 -8.83
C LEU A 42 -2.73 -3.63 -9.60
N CYS A 43 -3.64 -4.36 -10.22
CA CYS A 43 -3.28 -5.60 -10.93
C CYS A 43 -2.35 -5.35 -12.11
N ASN A 44 -2.27 -4.13 -12.62
CA ASN A 44 -1.37 -3.76 -13.71
C ASN A 44 -0.01 -3.27 -13.25
N PHE A 45 0.20 -3.19 -11.94
CA PHE A 45 1.47 -2.71 -11.40
C PHE A 45 2.53 -3.81 -11.51
N ASN A 46 3.68 -3.43 -12.05
CA ASN A 46 4.87 -4.26 -12.00
C ASN A 46 5.75 -3.75 -10.87
N THR A 47 5.88 -4.53 -9.81
CA THR A 47 6.67 -4.13 -8.64
C THR A 47 8.01 -4.87 -8.57
N ASN A 48 8.43 -5.52 -9.65
CA ASN A 48 9.64 -6.34 -9.63
C ASN A 48 10.89 -5.58 -9.22
N ASN A 49 10.96 -4.28 -9.52
CA ASN A 49 12.12 -3.46 -9.21
C ASN A 49 11.94 -2.58 -7.98
N VAL A 50 10.79 -2.69 -7.31
CA VAL A 50 10.51 -1.84 -6.15
C VAL A 50 11.25 -2.34 -4.93
N THR A 51 11.97 -1.44 -4.28
CA THR A 51 12.71 -1.73 -3.06
C THR A 51 12.10 -1.08 -1.82
N ASN A 52 11.29 -0.04 -1.98
CA ASN A 52 10.70 0.70 -0.86
C ASN A 52 9.18 0.81 -1.04
N MET A 53 8.44 0.22 -0.11
CA MET A 53 6.99 0.30 -0.04
C MET A 53 6.52 0.81 1.33
N ARG A 54 7.40 1.51 2.05
CA ARG A 54 7.08 2.01 3.39
C ARG A 54 5.85 2.90 3.36
N ASN A 55 4.89 2.65 4.25
CA ASN A 55 3.67 3.43 4.41
C ASN A 55 2.82 3.54 3.14
N MET A 56 2.99 2.65 2.17
CA MET A 56 2.37 2.81 0.86
C MET A 56 0.84 2.99 0.93
N PHE A 57 0.17 2.25 1.81
CA PHE A 57 -1.28 2.32 1.99
C PHE A 57 -1.67 2.72 3.39
N SER A 58 -0.74 3.23 4.17
CA SER A 58 -1.00 3.60 5.56
C SER A 58 -2.09 4.67 5.62
N GLY A 59 -3.08 4.46 6.49
CA GLY A 59 -4.16 5.42 6.67
C GLY A 59 -5.29 5.31 5.64
N CYS A 60 -5.25 4.31 4.76
CA CYS A 60 -6.37 4.07 3.83
C CYS A 60 -7.52 3.42 4.59
N SER A 61 -8.16 4.19 5.47
CA SER A 61 -9.09 3.66 6.46
C SER A 61 -10.46 3.29 5.89
N SER A 62 -10.81 3.80 4.71
CA SER A 62 -12.08 3.46 4.05
C SER A 62 -11.96 2.34 3.04
N LEU A 63 -10.77 1.82 2.83
CA LEU A 63 -10.52 0.83 1.80
C LEU A 63 -11.23 -0.48 2.14
N LYS A 64 -12.02 -0.99 1.19
CA LYS A 64 -12.79 -2.22 1.33
C LYS A 64 -12.37 -3.30 0.37
N GLU A 65 -11.78 -2.92 -0.76
CA GLU A 65 -11.29 -3.85 -1.76
C GLU A 65 -9.94 -3.41 -2.26
N ILE A 66 -9.04 -4.36 -2.41
CA ILE A 66 -7.72 -4.11 -2.95
C ILE A 66 -7.30 -5.31 -3.79
N ASN A 67 -6.72 -5.03 -4.96
CA ASN A 67 -6.18 -6.09 -5.82
C ASN A 67 -4.67 -5.88 -5.97
N LEU A 68 -3.91 -6.74 -5.33
CA LEU A 68 -2.46 -6.75 -5.38
C LEU A 68 -1.94 -8.04 -6.03
N SER A 69 -2.74 -8.64 -6.91
CA SER A 69 -2.41 -9.95 -7.47
C SER A 69 -1.11 -9.97 -8.26
N SER A 70 -0.68 -8.81 -8.77
CA SER A 70 0.58 -8.70 -9.53
C SER A 70 1.79 -8.36 -8.66
N PHE A 71 1.60 -8.12 -7.36
CA PHE A 71 2.69 -7.65 -6.49
C PHE A 71 3.73 -8.74 -6.28
N ASN A 72 4.98 -8.34 -6.47
CA ASN A 72 6.16 -9.12 -6.16
C ASN A 72 6.98 -8.32 -5.17
N THR A 73 7.15 -8.83 -3.96
CA THR A 73 7.87 -8.14 -2.90
C THR A 73 9.29 -8.69 -2.69
N ASN A 74 9.78 -9.50 -3.62
CA ASN A 74 11.08 -10.17 -3.44
C ASN A 74 12.24 -9.19 -3.27
N ASN A 75 12.17 -8.03 -3.91
CA ASN A 75 13.23 -7.02 -3.82
C ASN A 75 12.92 -5.91 -2.84
N VAL A 76 11.78 -5.97 -2.15
CA VAL A 76 11.41 -4.92 -1.21
C VAL A 76 12.19 -5.10 0.10
N THR A 77 12.91 -4.04 0.48
CA THR A 77 13.71 -4.04 1.70
C THR A 77 13.02 -3.29 2.84
N ASP A 78 12.08 -2.40 2.55
CA ASP A 78 11.33 -1.66 3.55
C ASP A 78 9.85 -1.69 3.19
N MET A 79 9.05 -2.37 4.01
CA MET A 79 7.60 -2.36 3.91
C MET A 79 6.95 -2.03 5.25
N ASN A 80 7.69 -1.29 6.09
CA ASN A 80 7.20 -0.90 7.41
C ASN A 80 5.89 -0.14 7.30
N LYS A 81 4.90 -0.59 8.10
CA LYS A 81 3.61 0.07 8.25
C LYS A 81 2.87 0.28 6.93
N MET A 82 3.13 -0.59 5.97
CA MET A 82 2.54 -0.50 4.63
C MET A 82 1.01 -0.42 4.69
N PHE A 83 0.39 -1.14 5.63
CA PHE A 83 -1.07 -1.19 5.80
C PHE A 83 -1.52 -0.70 7.16
N SER A 84 -0.70 0.09 7.84
CA SER A 84 -1.08 0.69 9.12
C SER A 84 -2.36 1.52 8.96
N GLY A 85 -3.31 1.35 9.88
CA GLY A 85 -4.57 2.09 9.82
C GLY A 85 -5.58 1.57 8.81
N CYS A 86 -5.25 0.51 8.07
CA CYS A 86 -6.23 -0.18 7.24
C CYS A 86 -7.07 -1.13 8.11
N SER A 87 -8.25 -1.51 7.62
CA SER A 87 -9.11 -2.44 8.35
C SER A 87 -8.47 -3.83 8.44
N ASP A 88 -8.92 -4.62 9.41
CA ASP A 88 -8.45 -6.00 9.54
C ASP A 88 -8.83 -6.83 8.31
N GLU A 89 -9.98 -6.55 7.69
CA GLU A 89 -10.41 -7.24 6.48
C GLU A 89 -9.42 -7.02 5.35
N ILE A 90 -8.95 -5.79 5.18
CA ILE A 90 -7.95 -5.48 4.15
C ILE A 90 -6.63 -6.18 4.45
N LYS A 91 -6.21 -6.16 5.72
CA LYS A 91 -4.98 -6.84 6.10
C LYS A 91 -5.05 -8.34 5.78
N MET A 92 -6.20 -8.96 6.01
CA MET A 92 -6.40 -10.38 5.68
C MET A 92 -6.38 -10.62 4.17
N MET A 93 -7.06 -9.75 3.40
CA MET A 93 -7.04 -9.86 1.94
C MET A 93 -5.62 -9.81 1.39
N VAL A 94 -4.83 -8.88 1.90
CA VAL A 94 -3.45 -8.71 1.45
C VAL A 94 -2.63 -9.95 1.77
N LYS A 95 -2.79 -10.52 2.95
CA LYS A 95 -2.07 -11.74 3.33
C LYS A 95 -2.39 -12.91 2.40
N SER A 96 -3.60 -12.95 1.85
CA SER A 96 -3.99 -14.01 0.92
C SER A 96 -3.49 -13.76 -0.50
N GLN A 97 -3.23 -12.51 -0.86
CA GLN A 97 -2.84 -12.13 -2.23
C GLN A 97 -1.33 -12.05 -2.43
N VAL A 98 -0.60 -11.62 -1.41
CA VAL A 98 0.83 -11.32 -1.54
C VAL A 98 1.64 -12.32 -0.72
N LYS A 99 2.48 -13.09 -1.40
CA LYS A 99 3.39 -14.00 -0.74
C LYS A 99 4.58 -13.22 -0.15
N ASN A 100 5.16 -13.76 0.89
CA ASN A 100 6.37 -13.21 1.51
C ASN A 100 6.19 -11.80 2.06
N ILE A 101 4.95 -11.40 2.36
CA ILE A 101 4.74 -10.13 3.02
C ILE A 101 5.12 -10.26 4.49
N LYS A 102 5.90 -9.29 4.98
CA LYS A 102 6.44 -9.34 6.33
C LYS A 102 5.45 -8.77 7.34
N GLN A 103 5.56 -9.21 8.59
CA GLN A 103 4.71 -8.74 9.68
C GLN A 103 4.80 -7.22 9.85
N GLU A 104 5.96 -6.62 9.63
CA GLU A 104 6.14 -5.17 9.76
C GLU A 104 5.16 -4.37 8.90
N ALA A 105 4.67 -4.94 7.80
CA ALA A 105 3.74 -4.28 6.89
C ALA A 105 2.38 -4.02 7.54
N PHE A 106 2.04 -4.82 8.54
CA PHE A 106 0.70 -4.79 9.16
C PHE A 106 0.68 -4.10 10.51
N GLU A 107 1.83 -3.66 11.00
CA GLU A 107 1.90 -3.01 12.30
C GLU A 107 1.37 -1.59 12.21
N ASP A 108 0.56 -1.23 13.19
CA ASP A 108 0.06 0.14 13.30
C ASP A 108 1.10 1.04 13.95
N TYR A 109 0.93 2.34 13.78
CA TYR A 109 1.76 3.28 14.52
C TYR A 109 1.56 3.03 16.00
N ASP A 110 2.67 2.98 16.71
CA ASP A 110 2.68 2.62 18.12
C ASP A 110 2.52 3.86 19.00
N ASP A 111 1.28 4.12 19.41
CA ASP A 111 0.99 5.22 20.31
C ASP A 111 1.50 4.96 21.73
N ASP A 112 1.77 3.71 22.06
CA ASP A 112 2.28 3.36 23.38
C ASP A 112 3.67 3.89 23.63
N LEU A 113 4.40 4.22 22.56
CA LEU A 113 5.71 4.84 22.71
C LEU A 113 5.65 6.18 23.41
N ASN A 114 4.47 6.76 23.48
CA ASN A 114 4.28 8.05 24.12
C ASN A 114 4.02 7.92 25.61
N ASN A 115 3.93 6.73 26.09
CA ASN A 115 3.68 6.48 27.50
C ASN A 115 4.96 6.48 28.32
#